data_daf083975e88f87cb646b7facb00dc2f
#
_entry.id   daf083975e88f87cb646b7facb00dc2f
#
_cell.length_a   1.000
_cell.length_b   1.000
_cell.length_c   1.000
_cell.angle_alpha   90.00
_cell.angle_beta   90.00
_cell.angle_gamma   90.00
#
_symmetry.space_group_name_H-M   'P 1'
#
loop_
_entity.id
_entity.type
_entity.pdbx_description
1 polymer ?
#
loop_
_entity_poly.entity_id
_entity_poly.type
_entity_poly.pdbx_seq_one_letter_code
_entity_poly.pdbx_strand_id
1 'polypeptide(L)'
;DLINPRKVLVRVDLAFCVQVYAPVEDDICSGVLAPEEAGVQQMSEQCDACTTVCVQEKPFTFSDEISLSGSKPEAEELLKCRAALRCSESKVIGNKLIFKGESQLQMLYRSSAGGLCTAEYELPFSQIMEITGAGEESTCDVYVVLTGLDCALDSGDGRTISVSMGLLAQAVVREERTLQMLTDVYSTAFQLTAESRTYTLGRLVEHG
;
A
#
# COMPACT_ATOMS: atom_id res chain seq x y z
N ASP A 1 -33.37 -8.47 1.15
CA ASP A 1 -34.65 -9.07 1.56
C ASP A 1 -35.50 -9.41 0.36
N LEU A 2 -36.10 -10.58 0.37
CA LEU A 2 -37.06 -11.02 -0.64
C LEU A 2 -38.43 -10.41 -0.31
N ILE A 3 -38.91 -9.50 -1.16
CA ILE A 3 -40.21 -8.84 -0.96
C ILE A 3 -41.34 -9.71 -1.49
N ASN A 4 -41.13 -10.36 -2.65
CA ASN A 4 -42.01 -11.35 -3.24
C ASN A 4 -41.26 -12.12 -4.34
N PRO A 5 -41.82 -13.19 -4.99
CA PRO A 5 -41.11 -13.97 -6.01
C PRO A 5 -40.56 -13.19 -7.21
N ARG A 6 -40.96 -11.93 -7.36
CA ARG A 6 -40.56 -11.07 -8.48
C ARG A 6 -39.81 -9.79 -8.04
N LYS A 7 -39.63 -9.57 -6.71
CA LYS A 7 -39.04 -8.33 -6.20
C LYS A 7 -38.09 -8.59 -5.06
N VAL A 8 -36.84 -8.21 -5.26
CA VAL A 8 -35.77 -8.27 -4.27
C VAL A 8 -35.33 -6.84 -3.91
N LEU A 9 -35.17 -6.55 -2.63
CA LEU A 9 -34.55 -5.33 -2.12
C LEU A 9 -33.10 -5.66 -1.76
N VAL A 10 -32.18 -4.99 -2.41
CA VAL A 10 -30.76 -5.04 -2.08
C VAL A 10 -30.36 -3.69 -1.43
N ARG A 11 -29.83 -3.75 -0.22
CA ARG A 11 -29.20 -2.58 0.43
C ARG A 11 -27.70 -2.84 0.53
N VAL A 12 -26.92 -1.87 0.13
CA VAL A 12 -25.46 -1.91 0.22
C VAL A 12 -25.01 -0.68 1.00
N ASP A 13 -24.29 -0.91 2.10
CA ASP A 13 -23.64 0.13 2.88
C ASP A 13 -22.15 0.12 2.50
N LEU A 14 -21.63 1.29 2.08
CA LEU A 14 -20.25 1.46 1.65
C LEU A 14 -19.52 2.38 2.63
N ALA A 15 -18.37 1.94 3.10
CA ALA A 15 -17.44 2.74 3.88
C ALA A 15 -16.23 3.08 3.02
N PHE A 16 -15.85 4.36 3.02
CA PHE A 16 -14.66 4.83 2.32
C PHE A 16 -13.66 5.37 3.33
N CYS A 17 -12.39 5.02 3.14
CA CYS A 17 -11.28 5.62 3.85
C CYS A 17 -10.38 6.30 2.81
N VAL A 18 -10.05 7.57 3.05
CA VAL A 18 -9.12 8.33 2.20
C VAL A 18 -7.94 8.75 3.07
N GLN A 19 -6.75 8.40 2.61
CA GLN A 19 -5.50 8.81 3.26
C GLN A 19 -4.73 9.70 2.29
N VAL A 20 -4.36 10.89 2.76
CA VAL A 20 -3.63 11.87 1.95
C VAL A 20 -2.29 12.13 2.60
N TYR A 21 -1.24 12.06 1.80
CA TYR A 21 0.12 12.41 2.21
C TYR A 21 0.50 13.74 1.57
N ALA A 22 0.92 14.70 2.39
CA ALA A 22 1.46 15.96 1.92
C ALA A 22 2.90 16.10 2.42
N PRO A 23 3.86 16.50 1.56
CA PRO A 23 5.21 16.78 2.02
C PRO A 23 5.19 17.99 2.95
N VAL A 24 5.86 17.86 4.10
CA VAL A 24 6.08 18.93 5.06
C VAL A 24 7.54 18.91 5.42
N GLU A 25 8.18 20.08 5.28
CA GLU A 25 9.55 20.31 5.74
C GLU A 25 9.48 21.23 6.95
N ASP A 26 10.11 20.86 8.04
CA ASP A 26 10.22 21.69 9.23
C ASP A 26 11.61 21.57 9.82
N ASP A 27 12.14 22.70 10.27
CA ASP A 27 13.46 22.79 10.90
C ASP A 27 13.31 22.62 12.41
N ILE A 28 13.97 21.58 12.94
CA ILE A 28 14.02 21.32 14.38
C ILE A 28 15.33 21.85 14.93
N CYS A 29 15.26 22.75 15.92
CA CYS A 29 16.42 23.24 16.59
C CYS A 29 17.06 22.13 17.42
N SER A 30 18.31 21.77 17.12
CA SER A 30 19.08 20.75 17.84
C SER A 30 20.06 21.34 18.86
N GLY A 31 20.33 22.63 18.77
CA GLY A 31 21.24 23.34 19.68
C GLY A 31 21.50 24.77 19.25
N VAL A 32 22.13 25.53 20.13
CA VAL A 32 22.53 26.92 19.91
C VAL A 32 24.04 27.00 19.93
N LEU A 33 24.61 27.67 18.94
CA LEU A 33 26.03 28.05 18.91
C LEU A 33 26.16 29.49 19.39
N ALA A 34 26.91 29.70 20.44
CA ALA A 34 27.16 31.02 21.01
C ALA A 34 28.63 31.16 21.46
N PRO A 35 29.18 32.39 21.49
CA PRO A 35 30.48 32.63 22.10
C PRO A 35 30.48 32.24 23.58
N GLU A 36 31.65 31.90 24.11
CA GLU A 36 31.80 31.45 25.51
C GLU A 36 31.34 32.54 26.51
N GLU A 37 31.58 33.81 26.17
CA GLU A 37 31.19 34.95 26.99
C GLU A 37 29.67 35.09 27.14
N ALA A 38 28.89 34.49 26.24
CA ALA A 38 27.44 34.50 26.32
C ALA A 38 26.91 33.59 27.42
N GLY A 39 27.73 32.70 27.96
CA GLY A 39 27.36 31.81 29.06
C GLY A 39 26.08 31.00 28.79
N VAL A 40 25.92 30.53 27.55
CA VAL A 40 24.71 29.75 27.13
C VAL A 40 24.78 28.35 27.69
N GLN A 41 23.70 27.95 28.35
CA GLN A 41 23.46 26.59 28.79
C GLN A 41 22.27 26.07 28.04
N GLN A 42 22.32 24.81 27.58
CA GLN A 42 21.27 24.20 26.79
C GLN A 42 21.01 22.75 27.25
N MET A 43 19.77 22.35 27.14
CA MET A 43 19.33 21.00 27.37
C MET A 43 18.70 20.44 26.07
N SER A 44 19.13 19.27 25.69
CA SER A 44 18.62 18.59 24.51
C SER A 44 18.16 17.18 24.86
N GLU A 45 17.12 16.72 24.21
CA GLU A 45 16.62 15.36 24.33
C GLU A 45 16.70 14.65 22.97
N GLN A 46 16.92 13.35 23.02
CA GLN A 46 16.82 12.48 21.85
C GLN A 46 15.51 11.74 21.86
N CYS A 47 14.83 11.71 20.73
CA CYS A 47 13.62 10.94 20.53
C CYS A 47 13.64 10.21 19.19
N ASP A 48 13.11 8.99 19.17
CA ASP A 48 12.95 8.23 17.95
C ASP A 48 11.62 8.59 17.30
N ALA A 49 11.68 8.88 16.01
CA ALA A 49 10.55 9.27 15.20
C ALA A 49 10.49 8.44 13.92
N CYS A 50 9.31 7.91 13.61
CA CYS A 50 9.05 7.28 12.34
C CYS A 50 8.64 8.36 11.31
N THR A 51 9.47 8.55 10.30
CA THR A 51 9.24 9.52 9.24
C THR A 51 8.85 8.82 7.94
N THR A 52 7.88 9.37 7.21
CA THR A 52 7.59 8.90 5.85
C THR A 52 8.63 9.51 4.91
N VAL A 53 9.45 8.66 4.31
CA VAL A 53 10.53 9.06 3.41
C VAL A 53 10.00 9.37 2.02
N CYS A 54 9.15 8.47 1.49
CA CYS A 54 8.47 8.70 0.23
C CYS A 54 7.15 7.92 0.14
N VAL A 55 6.26 8.43 -0.71
CA VAL A 55 5.07 7.73 -1.17
C VAL A 55 5.15 7.65 -2.68
N GLN A 56 5.09 6.45 -3.21
CA GLN A 56 5.23 6.21 -4.63
C GLN A 56 4.10 5.35 -5.15
N GLU A 57 3.65 5.66 -6.37
CA GLU A 57 2.60 4.89 -7.05
C GLU A 57 3.13 4.31 -8.36
N LYS A 58 2.69 3.11 -8.66
CA LYS A 58 3.01 2.44 -9.92
C LYS A 58 1.78 1.73 -10.48
N PRO A 59 1.24 2.21 -11.61
CA PRO A 59 0.29 1.42 -12.40
C PRO A 59 1.06 0.31 -13.14
N PHE A 60 0.45 -0.87 -13.21
CA PHE A 60 0.96 -1.98 -14.02
C PHE A 60 -0.18 -2.87 -14.50
N THR A 61 0.09 -3.67 -15.50
CA THR A 61 -0.85 -4.65 -16.04
C THR A 61 -0.33 -6.06 -15.80
N PHE A 62 -1.24 -6.96 -15.56
CA PHE A 62 -1.00 -8.39 -15.51
C PHE A 62 -1.87 -9.05 -16.58
N SER A 63 -1.28 -9.92 -17.39
CA SER A 63 -2.04 -10.70 -18.37
C SER A 63 -1.52 -12.14 -18.37
N ASP A 64 -2.46 -13.07 -18.40
CA ASP A 64 -2.17 -14.51 -18.41
C ASP A 64 -3.28 -15.27 -19.15
N GLU A 65 -2.96 -16.48 -19.56
CA GLU A 65 -3.92 -17.45 -20.10
C GLU A 65 -4.04 -18.62 -19.14
N ILE A 66 -5.27 -18.89 -18.70
CA ILE A 66 -5.58 -19.96 -17.79
C ILE A 66 -6.49 -20.99 -18.48
N SER A 67 -6.33 -22.26 -18.12
CA SER A 67 -7.16 -23.33 -18.66
C SER A 67 -8.03 -23.95 -17.57
N LEU A 68 -9.29 -24.20 -17.88
CA LEU A 68 -10.16 -24.98 -17.02
C LEU A 68 -9.60 -26.40 -16.85
N SER A 69 -9.52 -26.83 -15.59
CA SER A 69 -9.10 -28.19 -15.26
C SER A 69 -9.94 -29.23 -16.03
N GLY A 70 -9.32 -30.32 -16.47
CA GLY A 70 -10.02 -31.41 -17.15
C GLY A 70 -11.15 -32.05 -16.36
N SER A 71 -11.20 -31.87 -15.04
CA SER A 71 -12.29 -32.30 -14.17
C SER A 71 -13.51 -31.37 -14.20
N LYS A 72 -13.39 -30.17 -14.76
CA LYS A 72 -14.48 -29.19 -14.90
C LYS A 72 -15.07 -29.24 -16.30
N PRO A 73 -16.39 -29.06 -16.44
CA PRO A 73 -17.03 -29.01 -17.76
C PRO A 73 -16.55 -27.76 -18.52
N GLU A 74 -16.60 -27.83 -19.84
CA GLU A 74 -16.32 -26.72 -20.75
C GLU A 74 -17.28 -25.56 -20.51
N ALA A 75 -16.74 -24.35 -20.59
CA ALA A 75 -17.51 -23.13 -20.47
C ALA A 75 -18.15 -22.77 -21.82
N GLU A 76 -19.40 -22.39 -21.80
CA GLU A 76 -20.13 -21.78 -22.90
C GLU A 76 -20.08 -20.25 -22.79
N GLU A 77 -20.17 -19.75 -21.56
CA GLU A 77 -20.20 -18.31 -21.28
C GLU A 77 -19.65 -18.00 -19.90
N LEU A 78 -18.78 -16.99 -19.81
CA LEU A 78 -18.37 -16.39 -18.55
C LEU A 78 -19.44 -15.41 -18.06
N LEU A 79 -19.97 -15.65 -16.86
CA LEU A 79 -21.03 -14.83 -16.29
C LEU A 79 -20.49 -13.75 -15.37
N LYS A 80 -19.45 -14.07 -14.60
CA LYS A 80 -18.83 -13.14 -13.66
C LYS A 80 -17.41 -13.56 -13.32
N CYS A 81 -16.51 -12.58 -13.34
CA CYS A 81 -15.16 -12.71 -12.80
C CYS A 81 -14.95 -11.69 -11.69
N ARG A 82 -14.19 -12.06 -10.69
CA ARG A 82 -13.70 -11.16 -9.66
C ARG A 82 -12.31 -11.57 -9.23
N ALA A 83 -11.49 -10.59 -8.87
CA ALA A 83 -10.16 -10.81 -8.37
C ALA A 83 -10.01 -10.15 -6.99
N ALA A 84 -9.40 -10.85 -6.05
CA ALA A 84 -8.94 -10.32 -4.77
C ALA A 84 -7.43 -10.33 -4.78
N LEU A 85 -6.81 -9.20 -4.38
CA LEU A 85 -5.37 -9.01 -4.43
C LEU A 85 -4.79 -9.09 -3.03
N ARG A 86 -3.62 -9.72 -2.92
CA ARG A 86 -2.84 -9.78 -1.70
C ARG A 86 -1.37 -9.53 -2.03
N CYS A 87 -0.76 -8.54 -1.38
CA CYS A 87 0.70 -8.40 -1.36
C CYS A 87 1.25 -9.29 -0.25
N SER A 88 2.16 -10.20 -0.59
CA SER A 88 2.69 -11.20 0.35
C SER A 88 4.10 -10.85 0.85
N GLU A 89 4.86 -10.12 0.04
CA GLU A 89 6.26 -9.79 0.34
C GLU A 89 6.60 -8.43 -0.24
N SER A 90 7.32 -7.62 0.54
CA SER A 90 7.93 -6.38 0.07
C SER A 90 9.34 -6.26 0.63
N LYS A 91 10.30 -5.80 -0.20
CA LYS A 91 11.68 -5.61 0.20
C LYS A 91 12.30 -4.40 -0.48
N VAL A 92 12.93 -3.55 0.32
CA VAL A 92 13.74 -2.43 -0.15
C VAL A 92 15.17 -2.90 -0.40
N ILE A 93 15.71 -2.57 -1.57
CA ILE A 93 17.10 -2.85 -1.96
C ILE A 93 17.65 -1.61 -2.66
N GLY A 94 18.47 -0.84 -1.95
CA GLY A 94 18.95 0.46 -2.43
C GLY A 94 17.76 1.39 -2.72
N ASN A 95 17.69 1.94 -3.94
CA ASN A 95 16.61 2.81 -4.38
C ASN A 95 15.45 2.08 -5.07
N LYS A 96 15.32 0.77 -4.85
CA LYS A 96 14.28 -0.05 -5.44
C LYS A 96 13.48 -0.80 -4.39
N LEU A 97 12.18 -0.83 -4.60
CA LEU A 97 11.25 -1.68 -3.87
C LEU A 97 10.85 -2.85 -4.77
N ILE A 98 11.11 -4.06 -4.30
CA ILE A 98 10.61 -5.29 -4.93
C ILE A 98 9.43 -5.77 -4.10
N PHE A 99 8.29 -5.99 -4.74
CA PHE A 99 7.14 -6.56 -4.06
C PHE A 99 6.53 -7.69 -4.88
N LYS A 100 5.97 -8.65 -4.15
CA LYS A 100 5.31 -9.83 -4.71
C LYS A 100 3.94 -9.97 -4.09
N GLY A 101 3.06 -10.58 -4.84
CA GLY A 101 1.72 -10.86 -4.39
C GLY A 101 1.03 -11.88 -5.27
N GLU A 102 -0.21 -12.10 -4.98
CA GLU A 102 -1.08 -13.00 -5.72
C GLU A 102 -2.47 -12.38 -5.94
N SER A 103 -3.06 -12.72 -7.04
CA SER A 103 -4.46 -12.44 -7.33
C SER A 103 -5.26 -13.74 -7.24
N GLN A 104 -6.23 -13.79 -6.34
CA GLN A 104 -7.21 -14.86 -6.28
C GLN A 104 -8.35 -14.53 -7.24
N LEU A 105 -8.30 -15.12 -8.43
CA LEU A 105 -9.33 -14.98 -9.45
C LEU A 105 -10.43 -16.00 -9.21
N GLN A 106 -11.67 -15.54 -9.09
CA GLN A 106 -12.86 -16.38 -8.99
C GLN A 106 -13.76 -16.11 -10.19
N MET A 107 -14.19 -17.18 -10.82
CA MET A 107 -15.04 -17.14 -12.00
C MET A 107 -16.31 -17.93 -11.80
N LEU A 108 -17.41 -17.37 -12.27
CA LEU A 108 -18.70 -18.05 -12.43
C LEU A 108 -18.99 -18.15 -13.93
N TYR A 109 -19.26 -19.33 -14.41
CA TYR A 109 -19.54 -19.58 -15.81
C TYR A 109 -20.71 -20.56 -16.01
N ARG A 110 -21.33 -20.47 -17.16
CA ARG A 110 -22.31 -21.46 -17.64
C ARG A 110 -21.55 -22.53 -18.42
N SER A 111 -21.77 -23.79 -18.07
CA SER A 111 -21.17 -24.90 -18.79
C SER A 111 -21.95 -25.23 -20.05
N SER A 112 -21.29 -25.85 -21.03
CA SER A 112 -21.92 -26.40 -22.25
C SER A 112 -23.02 -27.41 -21.96
N ALA A 113 -23.00 -28.05 -20.78
CA ALA A 113 -24.05 -28.95 -20.31
C ALA A 113 -25.24 -28.23 -19.64
N GLY A 114 -25.23 -26.88 -19.57
CA GLY A 114 -26.35 -26.08 -19.07
C GLY A 114 -26.33 -25.81 -17.54
N GLY A 115 -25.28 -26.19 -16.82
CA GLY A 115 -25.13 -25.94 -15.37
C GLY A 115 -24.29 -24.69 -15.06
N LEU A 116 -24.48 -24.14 -13.86
CA LEU A 116 -23.58 -23.09 -13.31
C LEU A 116 -22.40 -23.74 -12.62
N CYS A 117 -21.21 -23.28 -12.97
CA CYS A 117 -19.94 -23.76 -12.43
C CYS A 117 -19.07 -22.62 -11.95
N THR A 118 -18.18 -22.92 -11.00
CA THR A 118 -17.18 -21.98 -10.51
C THR A 118 -15.78 -22.51 -10.72
N ALA A 119 -14.82 -21.60 -10.94
CA ALA A 119 -13.40 -21.91 -10.96
C ALA A 119 -12.63 -20.84 -10.18
N GLU A 120 -11.54 -21.25 -9.55
CA GLU A 120 -10.66 -20.39 -8.78
C GLU A 120 -9.22 -20.63 -9.20
N TYR A 121 -8.46 -19.54 -9.30
CA TYR A 121 -7.05 -19.55 -9.68
C TYR A 121 -6.26 -18.57 -8.81
N GLU A 122 -5.05 -18.97 -8.49
CA GLU A 122 -4.05 -18.10 -7.87
C GLU A 122 -3.05 -17.65 -8.94
N LEU A 123 -3.00 -16.35 -9.18
CA LEU A 123 -2.17 -15.74 -10.21
C LEU A 123 -1.10 -14.88 -9.53
N PRO A 124 0.15 -15.37 -9.43
CA PRO A 124 1.22 -14.65 -8.77
C PRO A 124 1.72 -13.49 -9.63
N PHE A 125 2.05 -12.38 -8.98
CA PHE A 125 2.73 -11.25 -9.62
C PHE A 125 3.96 -10.81 -8.84
N SER A 126 4.92 -10.23 -9.56
CA SER A 126 6.11 -9.60 -8.97
C SER A 126 6.40 -8.31 -9.71
N GLN A 127 6.72 -7.26 -8.97
CA GLN A 127 6.99 -5.93 -9.51
C GLN A 127 8.17 -5.27 -8.83
N ILE A 128 8.80 -4.35 -9.55
CA ILE A 128 9.86 -3.49 -9.04
C ILE A 128 9.41 -2.04 -9.20
N MET A 129 9.52 -1.25 -8.15
CA MET A 129 9.21 0.17 -8.13
C MET A 129 10.47 0.95 -7.74
N GLU A 130 10.73 2.07 -8.40
CA GLU A 130 11.79 2.98 -7.98
C GLU A 130 11.29 3.84 -6.81
N ILE A 131 12.12 3.95 -5.77
CA ILE A 131 11.85 4.74 -4.58
C ILE A 131 13.05 5.65 -4.31
N THR A 132 12.79 6.86 -3.84
CA THR A 132 13.84 7.83 -3.57
C THR A 132 13.99 8.08 -2.06
N GLY A 133 15.23 8.23 -1.61
CA GLY A 133 15.53 8.59 -0.23
C GLY A 133 15.42 7.46 0.79
N ALA A 134 15.12 6.24 0.36
CA ALA A 134 15.07 5.07 1.23
C ALA A 134 16.46 4.50 1.51
N GLY A 135 16.69 4.07 2.76
CA GLY A 135 17.88 3.35 3.20
C GLY A 135 17.62 1.85 3.35
N GLU A 136 18.67 1.08 3.72
CA GLU A 136 18.55 -0.37 3.94
C GLU A 136 17.66 -0.73 5.14
N GLU A 137 17.49 0.18 6.08
CA GLU A 137 16.66 0.01 7.28
C GLU A 137 15.22 0.52 7.09
N SER A 138 14.90 1.02 5.89
CA SER A 138 13.56 1.51 5.60
C SER A 138 12.56 0.37 5.57
N THR A 139 11.41 0.58 6.20
CA THR A 139 10.23 -0.29 6.12
C THR A 139 9.30 0.20 5.03
N CYS A 140 8.53 -0.71 4.43
CA CYS A 140 7.64 -0.36 3.34
C CYS A 140 6.31 -1.10 3.44
N ASP A 141 5.21 -0.35 3.44
CA ASP A 141 3.87 -0.89 3.26
C ASP A 141 3.47 -0.75 1.79
N VAL A 142 3.02 -1.85 1.20
CA VAL A 142 2.57 -1.88 -0.20
C VAL A 142 1.11 -2.27 -0.26
N TYR A 143 0.31 -1.39 -0.86
CA TYR A 143 -1.10 -1.61 -1.13
C TYR A 143 -1.29 -1.77 -2.64
N VAL A 144 -1.93 -2.85 -3.05
CA VAL A 144 -2.25 -3.11 -4.45
C VAL A 144 -3.76 -3.14 -4.62
N VAL A 145 -4.24 -2.34 -5.57
CA VAL A 145 -5.67 -2.26 -5.89
C VAL A 145 -5.93 -2.63 -7.34
N LEU A 146 -7.06 -3.28 -7.57
CA LEU A 146 -7.54 -3.62 -8.90
C LEU A 146 -8.21 -2.40 -9.53
N THR A 147 -7.74 -1.97 -10.69
CA THR A 147 -8.31 -0.85 -11.45
C THR A 147 -9.17 -1.32 -12.62
N GLY A 148 -8.96 -2.55 -13.07
CA GLY A 148 -9.76 -3.17 -14.13
C GLY A 148 -9.54 -4.68 -14.16
N LEU A 149 -10.55 -5.42 -14.59
CA LEU A 149 -10.50 -6.86 -14.80
C LEU A 149 -11.29 -7.21 -16.05
N ASP A 150 -10.60 -7.80 -17.01
CA ASP A 150 -11.17 -8.36 -18.22
C ASP A 150 -10.85 -9.85 -18.31
N CYS A 151 -11.87 -10.67 -18.54
CA CYS A 151 -11.73 -12.08 -18.77
C CYS A 151 -12.50 -12.45 -20.04
N ALA A 152 -11.83 -13.11 -20.98
CA ALA A 152 -12.44 -13.56 -22.21
C ALA A 152 -12.24 -15.05 -22.39
N LEU A 153 -13.33 -15.75 -22.68
CA LEU A 153 -13.30 -17.17 -23.02
C LEU A 153 -12.90 -17.33 -24.49
N ASP A 154 -11.94 -18.22 -24.75
CA ASP A 154 -11.67 -18.64 -26.13
C ASP A 154 -12.85 -19.47 -26.64
N SER A 155 -13.46 -19.00 -27.73
CA SER A 155 -14.61 -19.64 -28.35
C SER A 155 -14.26 -20.96 -29.07
N GLY A 156 -12.95 -21.25 -29.24
CA GLY A 156 -12.51 -22.44 -29.97
C GLY A 156 -12.56 -23.72 -29.15
N ASP A 157 -12.23 -23.66 -27.87
CA ASP A 157 -12.13 -24.84 -27.00
C ASP A 157 -13.05 -24.82 -25.77
N GLY A 158 -13.60 -23.66 -25.43
CA GLY A 158 -14.43 -23.49 -24.23
C GLY A 158 -13.69 -23.75 -22.92
N ARG A 159 -12.35 -23.79 -22.93
CA ARG A 159 -11.50 -24.09 -21.78
C ARG A 159 -10.44 -23.06 -21.50
N THR A 160 -9.95 -22.39 -22.53
CA THR A 160 -8.91 -21.36 -22.39
C THR A 160 -9.56 -20.01 -22.12
N ILE A 161 -9.06 -19.34 -21.12
CA ILE A 161 -9.58 -18.04 -20.67
C ILE A 161 -8.39 -17.08 -20.59
N SER A 162 -8.44 -16.03 -21.38
CA SER A 162 -7.50 -14.91 -21.25
C SER A 162 -7.93 -13.98 -20.14
N VAL A 163 -7.00 -13.62 -19.28
CA VAL A 163 -7.19 -12.73 -18.13
C VAL A 163 -6.30 -11.52 -18.29
N SER A 164 -6.88 -10.33 -18.17
CA SER A 164 -6.14 -9.07 -18.13
C SER A 164 -6.60 -8.26 -16.94
N MET A 165 -5.65 -7.82 -16.10
CA MET A 165 -5.90 -7.01 -14.92
C MET A 165 -5.12 -5.71 -15.00
N GLY A 166 -5.79 -4.58 -14.79
CA GLY A 166 -5.17 -3.31 -14.47
C GLY A 166 -4.96 -3.22 -12.96
N LEU A 167 -3.77 -2.85 -12.54
CA LEU A 167 -3.36 -2.83 -11.14
C LEU A 167 -2.67 -1.50 -10.82
N LEU A 168 -2.89 -0.99 -9.61
CA LEU A 168 -2.17 0.15 -9.07
C LEU A 168 -1.55 -0.26 -7.74
N ALA A 169 -0.23 -0.17 -7.64
CA ALA A 169 0.48 -0.32 -6.39
C ALA A 169 0.80 1.05 -5.81
N GLN A 170 0.55 1.24 -4.52
CA GLN A 170 1.00 2.38 -3.73
C GLN A 170 1.94 1.86 -2.65
N ALA A 171 3.14 2.43 -2.58
CA ALA A 171 4.15 2.15 -1.58
C ALA A 171 4.32 3.34 -0.65
N VAL A 172 4.27 3.09 0.66
CA VAL A 172 4.59 4.07 1.70
C VAL A 172 5.86 3.61 2.40
N VAL A 173 6.95 4.33 2.17
CA VAL A 173 8.26 4.00 2.73
C VAL A 173 8.49 4.85 3.97
N ARG A 174 8.86 4.20 5.06
CA ARG A 174 9.12 4.82 6.36
C ARG A 174 10.50 4.45 6.86
N GLU A 175 11.06 5.34 7.65
CA GLU A 175 12.35 5.18 8.28
C GLU A 175 12.28 5.69 9.72
N GLU A 176 12.86 4.92 10.64
CA GLU A 176 13.04 5.35 12.01
C GLU A 176 14.30 6.21 12.11
N ARG A 177 14.17 7.42 12.69
CA ARG A 177 15.27 8.37 12.86
C ARG A 177 15.31 8.86 14.29
N THR A 178 16.50 8.90 14.86
CA THR A 178 16.72 9.56 16.14
C THR A 178 16.92 11.06 15.91
N LEU A 179 16.01 11.85 16.43
CA LEU A 179 16.03 13.31 16.37
C LEU A 179 16.60 13.86 17.68
N GLN A 180 17.52 14.81 17.57
CA GLN A 180 17.98 15.59 18.71
C GLN A 180 17.25 16.93 18.73
N MET A 181 16.55 17.22 19.80
CA MET A 181 15.77 18.45 19.95
C MET A 181 16.24 19.23 21.16
N LEU A 182 16.41 20.55 20.95
CA LEU A 182 16.65 21.49 22.04
C LEU A 182 15.36 21.66 22.84
N THR A 183 15.39 21.32 24.13
CA THR A 183 14.23 21.38 25.02
C THR A 183 14.23 22.59 25.93
N ASP A 184 15.43 23.08 26.27
CA ASP A 184 15.58 24.28 27.08
C ASP A 184 16.91 25.00 26.77
N VAL A 185 16.91 26.31 26.92
CA VAL A 185 18.11 27.16 26.73
C VAL A 185 18.04 28.41 27.61
N TYR A 186 19.11 28.71 28.30
CA TYR A 186 19.27 29.99 29.02
C TYR A 186 20.68 30.53 28.89
N SER A 187 20.82 31.81 29.16
CA SER A 187 22.15 32.48 29.21
C SER A 187 22.33 33.15 30.57
N THR A 188 23.53 33.06 31.09
CA THR A 188 23.92 33.75 32.33
C THR A 188 24.31 35.21 32.09
N ALA A 189 24.59 35.60 30.84
CA ALA A 189 25.05 36.94 30.46
C ALA A 189 23.96 37.80 29.80
N PHE A 190 22.97 37.17 29.13
CA PHE A 190 21.96 37.86 28.33
C PHE A 190 20.56 37.36 28.64
N GLN A 191 19.56 38.21 28.46
CA GLN A 191 18.18 37.83 28.45
C GLN A 191 17.85 37.22 27.08
N LEU A 192 17.39 35.98 27.07
CA LEU A 192 16.98 35.25 25.84
C LEU A 192 15.49 35.36 25.66
N THR A 193 15.06 35.45 24.40
CA THR A 193 13.68 35.26 24.01
C THR A 193 13.62 33.98 23.15
N ALA A 194 12.85 32.99 23.57
CA ALA A 194 12.66 31.74 22.87
C ALA A 194 11.20 31.54 22.46
N GLU A 195 10.99 31.07 21.25
CA GLU A 195 9.70 30.57 20.81
C GLU A 195 9.71 29.04 20.92
N SER A 196 8.70 28.49 21.63
CA SER A 196 8.56 27.04 21.73
C SER A 196 7.55 26.51 20.71
N ARG A 197 7.86 25.36 20.13
CA ARG A 197 6.95 24.63 19.25
C ARG A 197 6.75 23.22 19.80
N THR A 198 5.57 22.69 19.61
CA THR A 198 5.25 21.32 19.98
C THR A 198 5.08 20.48 18.73
N TYR A 199 5.81 19.36 18.67
CA TYR A 199 5.74 18.41 17.58
C TYR A 199 5.05 17.13 18.04
N THR A 200 4.20 16.57 17.18
CA THR A 200 3.66 15.23 17.38
C THR A 200 4.38 14.28 16.44
N LEU A 201 5.17 13.39 17.01
CA LEU A 201 6.00 12.45 16.25
C LEU A 201 5.30 11.07 16.20
N GLY A 202 5.32 10.46 15.02
CA GLY A 202 4.90 9.08 14.85
C GLY A 202 5.95 8.12 15.41
N ARG A 203 5.50 6.97 15.92
CA ARG A 203 6.35 5.87 16.33
C ARG A 203 5.98 4.63 15.55
N LEU A 204 6.99 3.89 15.09
CA LEU A 204 6.74 2.59 14.47
C LEU A 204 6.26 1.62 15.57
N VAL A 205 5.09 1.02 15.34
CA VAL A 205 4.58 -0.06 16.19
C VAL A 205 4.69 -1.33 15.37
N GLU A 206 5.43 -2.31 15.87
CA GLU A 206 5.46 -3.63 15.25
C GLU A 206 4.05 -4.25 15.30
N HIS A 207 3.52 -4.55 14.13
CA HIS A 207 2.32 -5.37 14.01
C HIS A 207 2.76 -6.83 13.96
N GLY A 208 2.49 -7.55 15.02
CA GLY A 208 2.64 -8.99 15.08
C GLY A 208 1.54 -9.72 14.28
#